data_a66ed8f66248dcdb6a006225e525a470
#
_entry.id   a66ed8f66248dcdb6a006225e525a470
#
_cell.length_a   1.000
_cell.length_b   1.000
_cell.length_c   1.000
_cell.angle_alpha   90.00
_cell.angle_beta   90.00
_cell.angle_gamma   90.00
#
_symmetry.space_group_name_H-M   'P 1'
#
loop_
_entity.id
_entity.type
_entity.pdbx_description
1 polymer ?
#
loop_
_entity_poly.entity_id
_entity_poly.type
_entity_poly.pdbx_seq_one_letter_code
_entity_poly.pdbx_strand_id
1 'polypeptide(L)'
;QDDGVIGGRYVVGSTDRPGLSDPSNQANDYNRTSWDVRHTFIASAVLMPTVSGTGLAATLLNDNQLSLIFQANSGLPYNIRSNRDLNLDGISSDRPVGVARNSGDLGRVLNFNVRYSRVFRIQGATRLDFFFEAKNLFNTASVRSVNSVVTTDTLGVPAAAISTGVCPIGQASSGCFAVTNAYQQRQMQLGFKIAF
;
A
#
# COMPACT_ATOMS: atom_id res chain seq x y z
N GLN A 1 11.95 13.93 -11.47
CA GLN A 1 11.15 13.29 -12.50
C GLN A 1 9.71 13.71 -12.29
N ASP A 2 9.12 14.33 -13.28
CA ASP A 2 7.79 14.93 -13.19
C ASP A 2 6.73 13.84 -13.40
N ASP A 3 5.90 13.58 -12.40
CA ASP A 3 4.82 12.59 -12.46
C ASP A 3 3.50 13.14 -13.03
N GLY A 4 3.53 14.30 -13.63
CA GLY A 4 2.31 14.96 -14.07
C GLY A 4 2.31 15.70 -15.37
N VAL A 5 3.45 15.90 -16.01
CA VAL A 5 3.50 16.64 -17.27
C VAL A 5 4.26 15.84 -18.32
N ILE A 6 3.55 15.12 -19.17
CA ILE A 6 4.12 14.55 -20.39
C ILE A 6 3.94 15.59 -21.50
N GLY A 7 5.05 16.24 -21.90
CA GLY A 7 5.09 17.12 -23.07
C GLY A 7 4.22 18.39 -22.96
N GLY A 8 4.03 18.96 -21.79
CA GLY A 8 3.28 20.21 -21.62
C GLY A 8 1.77 20.09 -21.91
N ARG A 9 1.25 18.86 -22.03
CA ARG A 9 -0.20 18.62 -22.21
C ARG A 9 -0.86 18.20 -20.91
N TYR A 10 -1.81 18.99 -20.45
CA TYR A 10 -2.73 18.59 -19.40
C TYR A 10 -3.67 17.50 -19.92
N VAL A 11 -3.76 16.36 -19.22
CA VAL A 11 -4.79 15.36 -19.52
C VAL A 11 -6.11 15.86 -18.93
N VAL A 12 -6.97 16.38 -19.80
CA VAL A 12 -8.32 16.84 -19.43
C VAL A 12 -9.18 15.63 -19.07
N GLY A 13 -9.66 15.55 -17.83
CA GLY A 13 -10.65 14.54 -17.41
C GLY A 13 -10.29 13.67 -16.22
N SER A 14 -9.08 13.77 -15.65
CA SER A 14 -8.71 13.08 -14.42
C SER A 14 -9.04 13.96 -13.20
N THR A 15 -9.73 13.40 -12.20
CA THR A 15 -9.94 14.03 -10.89
C THR A 15 -8.65 14.13 -10.08
N ASP A 16 -7.63 13.35 -10.46
CA ASP A 16 -6.25 13.44 -10.01
C ASP A 16 -5.42 14.13 -11.07
N ARG A 17 -5.65 15.41 -11.30
CA ARG A 17 -4.81 16.18 -12.20
C ARG A 17 -3.48 16.48 -11.51
N PRO A 18 -2.37 15.90 -11.94
CA PRO A 18 -1.06 16.38 -11.57
C PRO A 18 -0.73 17.62 -12.43
N GLY A 19 -1.59 18.63 -12.38
CA GLY A 19 -1.32 19.92 -12.96
C GLY A 19 -0.33 20.70 -12.11
N LEU A 20 0.33 21.69 -12.71
CA LEU A 20 1.04 22.71 -11.97
C LEU A 20 0.02 23.43 -11.09
N SER A 21 0.31 23.59 -9.80
CA SER A 21 -0.58 24.37 -8.91
C SER A 21 -0.52 25.86 -9.21
N ASP A 22 0.54 26.30 -9.86
CA ASP A 22 0.71 27.66 -10.34
C ASP A 22 1.55 27.60 -11.63
N PRO A 23 0.93 27.81 -12.82
CA PRO A 23 1.65 27.82 -14.09
C PRO A 23 2.74 28.90 -14.18
N SER A 24 2.63 29.97 -13.37
CA SER A 24 3.61 31.06 -13.34
C SER A 24 4.82 30.75 -12.46
N ASN A 25 4.70 29.77 -11.53
CA ASN A 25 5.76 29.40 -10.60
C ASN A 25 5.88 27.89 -10.43
N GLN A 26 6.57 27.25 -11.35
CA GLN A 26 6.80 25.81 -11.36
C GLN A 26 7.65 25.30 -10.17
N ALA A 27 8.38 26.19 -9.49
CA ALA A 27 9.17 25.81 -8.32
C ALA A 27 8.30 25.27 -7.17
N ASN A 28 7.03 25.69 -7.09
CA ASN A 28 6.08 25.21 -6.09
C ASN A 28 5.73 23.72 -6.28
N ASP A 29 5.94 23.18 -7.47
CA ASP A 29 5.64 21.78 -7.79
C ASP A 29 6.87 20.86 -7.70
N TYR A 30 8.04 21.40 -7.39
CA TYR A 30 9.25 20.62 -7.24
C TYR A 30 9.29 19.93 -5.87
N ASN A 31 8.91 18.64 -5.84
CA ASN A 31 8.96 17.78 -4.65
C ASN A 31 8.86 16.32 -5.06
N ARG A 32 8.58 15.43 -4.10
CA ARG A 32 8.42 13.98 -4.29
C ARG A 32 7.37 13.65 -5.36
N THR A 33 7.61 12.60 -6.13
CA THR A 33 6.60 12.04 -7.03
C THR A 33 5.57 11.22 -6.25
N SER A 34 4.37 11.02 -6.80
CA SER A 34 3.32 10.22 -6.16
C SER A 34 3.69 8.73 -6.01
N TRP A 35 4.72 8.27 -6.69
CA TRP A 35 5.23 6.88 -6.64
C TRP A 35 6.52 6.74 -5.84
N ASP A 36 6.93 7.77 -5.10
CA ASP A 36 8.17 7.74 -4.33
C ASP A 36 8.06 6.80 -3.12
N VAL A 37 8.41 5.53 -3.32
CA VAL A 37 8.61 4.56 -2.24
C VAL A 37 10.08 4.53 -1.88
N ARG A 38 10.46 5.23 -0.80
CA ARG A 38 11.87 5.41 -0.43
C ARG A 38 12.59 4.14 -0.03
N HIS A 39 11.87 3.24 0.64
CA HIS A 39 12.42 1.99 1.15
C HIS A 39 11.49 0.84 0.81
N THR A 40 12.04 -0.20 0.22
CA THR A 40 11.36 -1.46 -0.04
C THR A 40 12.24 -2.60 0.44
N PHE A 41 11.70 -3.43 1.30
CA PHE A 41 12.33 -4.66 1.75
C PHE A 41 11.42 -5.84 1.46
N ILE A 42 11.95 -6.83 0.76
CA ILE A 42 11.24 -8.08 0.45
C ILE A 42 12.15 -9.23 0.81
N ALA A 43 11.65 -10.15 1.62
CA ALA A 43 12.31 -11.39 1.97
C ALA A 43 11.39 -12.56 1.66
N SER A 44 11.94 -13.63 1.07
CA SER A 44 11.21 -14.87 0.82
C SER A 44 12.03 -16.08 1.25
N ALA A 45 11.35 -17.08 1.76
CA ALA A 45 11.99 -18.34 2.15
C ALA A 45 11.06 -19.50 1.81
N VAL A 46 11.65 -20.60 1.37
CA VAL A 46 10.96 -21.88 1.17
C VAL A 46 11.72 -22.94 1.96
N LEU A 47 11.04 -23.59 2.88
CA LEU A 47 11.56 -24.63 3.74
C LEU A 47 10.92 -25.96 3.34
N MET A 48 11.74 -26.92 2.96
CA MET A 48 11.35 -28.29 2.61
C MET A 48 12.23 -29.24 3.42
N PRO A 49 11.90 -29.52 4.69
CA PRO A 49 12.71 -30.40 5.51
C PRO A 49 12.70 -31.83 4.95
N THR A 50 13.86 -32.46 4.94
CA THR A 50 14.02 -33.85 4.54
C THR A 50 14.84 -34.56 5.62
N VAL A 51 14.25 -35.61 6.21
CA VAL A 51 14.87 -36.41 7.27
C VAL A 51 15.01 -37.86 6.77
N SER A 52 16.21 -38.38 6.89
CA SER A 52 16.49 -39.78 6.55
C SER A 52 15.97 -40.74 7.62
N GLY A 53 15.49 -41.93 7.20
CA GLY A 53 15.01 -42.99 8.10
C GLY A 53 13.50 -43.11 8.11
N THR A 54 13.00 -44.02 8.96
CA THR A 54 11.57 -44.40 9.04
C THR A 54 10.91 -44.00 10.38
N GLY A 55 11.56 -43.16 11.17
CA GLY A 55 11.05 -42.72 12.48
C GLY A 55 9.96 -41.66 12.39
N LEU A 56 9.36 -41.31 13.54
CA LEU A 56 8.32 -40.29 13.66
C LEU A 56 8.77 -38.93 13.07
N ALA A 57 10.03 -38.57 13.24
CA ALA A 57 10.57 -37.34 12.68
C ALA A 57 10.50 -37.32 11.13
N ALA A 58 10.87 -38.43 10.48
CA ALA A 58 10.76 -38.56 9.03
C ALA A 58 9.29 -38.49 8.57
N THR A 59 8.38 -39.15 9.28
CA THR A 59 6.94 -39.14 8.95
C THR A 59 6.32 -37.75 9.11
N LEU A 60 6.74 -36.97 10.09
CA LEU A 60 6.17 -35.64 10.38
C LEU A 60 6.80 -34.53 9.53
N LEU A 61 8.09 -34.62 9.21
CA LEU A 61 8.84 -33.54 8.57
C LEU A 61 8.94 -33.70 7.06
N ASN A 62 8.95 -34.93 6.54
CA ASN A 62 9.03 -35.15 5.09
C ASN A 62 7.72 -34.78 4.39
N ASP A 63 7.83 -34.49 3.09
CA ASP A 63 6.69 -34.12 2.23
C ASP A 63 5.97 -32.83 2.66
N ASN A 64 6.64 -31.99 3.49
CA ASN A 64 6.15 -30.67 3.86
C ASN A 64 6.88 -29.57 3.11
N GLN A 65 6.17 -28.50 2.81
CA GLN A 65 6.73 -27.27 2.28
C GLN A 65 6.12 -26.07 3.02
N LEU A 66 6.95 -25.22 3.56
CA LEU A 66 6.58 -23.96 4.15
C LEU A 66 7.18 -22.82 3.33
N SER A 67 6.35 -22.00 2.75
CA SER A 67 6.74 -20.81 1.98
C SER A 67 6.35 -19.56 2.73
N LEU A 68 7.29 -18.64 2.88
CA LEU A 68 7.15 -17.40 3.62
C LEU A 68 7.50 -16.24 2.68
N ILE A 69 6.70 -15.18 2.70
CA ILE A 69 7.00 -13.93 2.01
C ILE A 69 6.74 -12.78 2.97
N PHE A 70 7.76 -12.00 3.24
CA PHE A 70 7.67 -10.77 4.02
C PHE A 70 7.94 -9.57 3.12
N GLN A 71 7.09 -8.57 3.19
CA GLN A 71 7.24 -7.31 2.46
C GLN A 71 7.04 -6.14 3.43
N ALA A 72 7.97 -5.20 3.40
CA ALA A 72 7.91 -3.95 4.14
C ALA A 72 8.27 -2.79 3.22
N ASN A 73 7.35 -1.84 3.04
CA ASN A 73 7.57 -0.66 2.21
C ASN A 73 7.31 0.60 3.02
N SER A 74 8.05 1.68 2.72
CA SER A 74 7.61 3.02 3.11
C SER A 74 6.29 3.35 2.41
N GLY A 75 5.46 4.16 3.04
CA GLY A 75 4.21 4.61 2.44
C GLY A 75 4.40 5.43 1.17
N LEU A 76 3.37 5.46 0.36
CA LEU A 76 3.30 6.40 -0.75
C LEU A 76 3.00 7.80 -0.22
N PRO A 77 3.57 8.83 -0.81
CA PRO A 77 3.18 10.20 -0.52
C PRO A 77 1.80 10.51 -1.11
N TYR A 78 1.11 11.49 -0.54
CA TYR A 78 -0.11 12.02 -1.11
C TYR A 78 -0.11 13.53 -1.13
N ASN A 79 -0.87 14.10 -2.07
CA ASN A 79 -1.00 15.53 -2.25
C ASN A 79 -2.15 16.07 -1.39
N ILE A 80 -1.91 17.15 -0.65
CA ILE A 80 -2.92 17.88 0.11
C ILE A 80 -3.49 18.96 -0.81
N ARG A 81 -4.80 19.00 -0.96
CA ARG A 81 -5.48 19.89 -1.89
C ARG A 81 -6.55 20.74 -1.18
N SER A 82 -6.77 21.94 -1.69
CA SER A 82 -7.96 22.73 -1.40
C SER A 82 -9.10 22.28 -2.35
N ASN A 83 -10.34 22.49 -1.95
CA ASN A 83 -11.51 22.38 -2.85
C ASN A 83 -11.83 23.71 -3.55
N ARG A 84 -10.91 24.64 -3.57
CA ARG A 84 -11.05 25.98 -4.16
C ARG A 84 -9.98 26.26 -5.20
N ASP A 85 -10.33 27.09 -6.13
CA ASP A 85 -9.43 27.73 -7.06
C ASP A 85 -8.79 28.95 -6.33
N LEU A 86 -7.53 28.76 -5.90
CA LEU A 86 -6.81 29.78 -5.11
C LEU A 86 -6.02 30.75 -5.98
N ASN A 87 -5.66 30.34 -7.18
CA ASN A 87 -4.87 31.11 -8.13
C ASN A 87 -5.72 31.69 -9.29
N LEU A 88 -7.04 31.40 -9.30
CA LEU A 88 -8.01 31.87 -10.30
C LEU A 88 -7.72 31.38 -11.73
N ASP A 89 -7.18 30.15 -11.88
CA ASP A 89 -6.92 29.54 -13.17
C ASP A 89 -8.09 28.68 -13.69
N GLY A 90 -9.20 28.61 -12.95
CA GLY A 90 -10.40 27.84 -13.26
C GLY A 90 -10.34 26.39 -12.78
N ILE A 91 -9.31 26.00 -11.98
CA ILE A 91 -9.13 24.65 -11.46
C ILE A 91 -9.25 24.64 -9.93
N SER A 92 -10.30 24.03 -9.39
CA SER A 92 -10.57 23.97 -7.94
C SER A 92 -9.81 22.84 -7.24
N SER A 93 -8.53 22.64 -7.52
CA SER A 93 -7.72 21.58 -6.89
C SER A 93 -6.34 22.05 -6.46
N ASP A 94 -6.23 23.32 -6.18
CA ASP A 94 -4.99 23.94 -5.77
C ASP A 94 -4.49 23.40 -4.43
N ARG A 95 -3.19 23.49 -4.23
CA ARG A 95 -2.60 23.26 -2.91
C ARG A 95 -2.74 24.50 -2.05
N PRO A 96 -3.00 24.33 -0.75
CA PRO A 96 -2.94 25.44 0.20
C PRO A 96 -1.56 26.12 0.16
N VAL A 97 -1.54 27.42 0.36
CA VAL A 97 -0.30 28.24 0.30
C VAL A 97 0.76 27.68 1.26
N GLY A 98 1.97 27.49 0.76
CA GLY A 98 3.09 26.95 1.53
C GLY A 98 3.08 25.46 1.76
N VAL A 99 2.08 24.73 1.25
CA VAL A 99 2.05 23.25 1.29
C VAL A 99 2.76 22.71 0.07
N ALA A 100 3.83 21.97 0.29
CA ALA A 100 4.60 21.36 -0.79
C ALA A 100 3.82 20.19 -1.44
N ARG A 101 4.09 19.95 -2.72
CA ARG A 101 3.53 18.81 -3.46
C ARG A 101 3.88 17.50 -2.76
N ASN A 102 2.91 16.56 -2.67
CA ASN A 102 3.10 15.23 -2.11
C ASN A 102 3.78 15.24 -0.72
N SER A 103 3.41 16.22 0.14
CA SER A 103 3.98 16.38 1.47
C SER A 103 3.38 15.43 2.52
N GLY A 104 2.22 14.86 2.26
CA GLY A 104 1.63 13.84 3.13
C GLY A 104 2.29 12.47 2.93
N ASP A 105 2.18 11.58 3.92
CA ASP A 105 2.69 10.21 3.89
C ASP A 105 1.63 9.24 4.40
N LEU A 106 1.32 8.18 3.64
CA LEU A 106 0.31 7.18 3.99
C LEU A 106 0.76 6.21 5.08
N GLY A 107 2.02 6.31 5.50
CA GLY A 107 2.61 5.39 6.45
C GLY A 107 3.06 4.06 5.82
N ARG A 108 3.77 3.27 6.59
CA ARG A 108 4.39 2.02 6.11
C ARG A 108 3.37 0.95 5.75
N VAL A 109 3.70 0.15 4.76
CA VAL A 109 2.96 -1.06 4.37
C VAL A 109 3.75 -2.27 4.82
N LEU A 110 3.13 -3.13 5.64
CA LEU A 110 3.71 -4.39 6.09
C LEU A 110 2.80 -5.53 5.67
N ASN A 111 3.37 -6.56 5.04
CA ASN A 111 2.64 -7.74 4.62
C ASN A 111 3.47 -8.99 4.89
N PHE A 112 2.87 -9.98 5.53
CA PHE A 112 3.47 -11.28 5.79
C PHE A 112 2.54 -12.37 5.32
N ASN A 113 2.99 -13.12 4.31
CA ASN A 113 2.23 -14.20 3.70
C ASN A 113 2.89 -15.53 4.02
N VAL A 114 2.08 -16.52 4.32
CA VAL A 114 2.51 -17.88 4.65
C VAL A 114 1.72 -18.85 3.82
N ARG A 115 2.39 -19.83 3.25
CA ARG A 115 1.77 -20.99 2.63
C ARG A 115 2.44 -22.26 3.14
N TYR A 116 1.65 -23.12 3.73
CA TYR A 116 2.03 -24.47 4.11
C TYR A 116 1.38 -25.47 3.19
N SER A 117 2.12 -26.45 2.73
CA SER A 117 1.57 -27.57 1.99
C SER A 117 2.20 -28.89 2.42
N ARG A 118 1.42 -29.96 2.34
CA ARG A 118 1.85 -31.30 2.65
C ARG A 118 1.26 -32.30 1.67
N VAL A 119 2.11 -33.23 1.22
CA VAL A 119 1.72 -34.32 0.34
C VAL A 119 1.55 -35.60 1.17
N PHE A 120 0.36 -36.18 1.12
CA PHE A 120 0.08 -37.49 1.71
C PHE A 120 0.02 -38.52 0.58
N ARG A 121 0.92 -39.48 0.60
CA ARG A 121 0.90 -40.61 -0.30
C ARG A 121 -0.01 -41.70 0.30
N ILE A 122 -1.11 -42.02 -0.38
CA ILE A 122 -2.11 -42.92 0.17
C ILE A 122 -1.80 -44.38 -0.25
N GLN A 123 -1.95 -44.72 -1.51
CA GLN A 123 -1.65 -46.05 -2.04
C GLN A 123 -1.45 -45.98 -3.55
N GLY A 124 -0.49 -46.71 -4.09
CA GLY A 124 -0.19 -46.70 -5.52
C GLY A 124 0.21 -45.33 -6.02
N ALA A 125 -0.42 -44.84 -7.09
CA ALA A 125 -0.20 -43.51 -7.65
C ALA A 125 -1.03 -42.41 -6.96
N THR A 126 -1.95 -42.78 -6.04
CA THR A 126 -2.85 -41.80 -5.40
C THR A 126 -2.16 -40.99 -4.34
N ARG A 127 -2.27 -39.67 -4.46
CA ARG A 127 -1.77 -38.71 -3.48
C ARG A 127 -2.82 -37.67 -3.15
N LEU A 128 -2.78 -37.19 -1.90
CA LEU A 128 -3.56 -36.06 -1.40
C LEU A 128 -2.62 -34.92 -1.08
N ASP A 129 -2.75 -33.83 -1.79
CA ASP A 129 -2.03 -32.59 -1.53
C ASP A 129 -2.94 -31.69 -0.69
N PHE A 130 -2.52 -31.38 0.53
CA PHE A 130 -3.16 -30.42 1.42
C PHE A 130 -2.41 -29.10 1.33
N PHE A 131 -3.11 -27.97 1.36
CA PHE A 131 -2.46 -26.67 1.53
C PHE A 131 -3.30 -25.72 2.41
N PHE A 132 -2.60 -24.93 3.16
CA PHE A 132 -3.11 -23.79 3.89
C PHE A 132 -2.33 -22.55 3.45
N GLU A 133 -3.04 -21.47 3.13
CA GLU A 133 -2.46 -20.19 2.74
C GLU A 133 -3.07 -19.07 3.59
N ALA A 134 -2.22 -18.19 4.13
CA ALA A 134 -2.65 -16.99 4.80
C ALA A 134 -1.93 -15.79 4.20
N LYS A 135 -2.69 -14.86 3.64
CA LYS A 135 -2.21 -13.54 3.19
C LYS A 135 -2.45 -12.53 4.30
N ASN A 136 -1.48 -11.65 4.50
CA ASN A 136 -1.50 -10.68 5.59
C ASN A 136 -1.78 -11.37 6.95
N LEU A 137 -0.97 -12.35 7.30
CA LEU A 137 -1.16 -13.23 8.47
C LEU A 137 -1.40 -12.44 9.76
N PHE A 138 -0.68 -11.35 9.98
CA PHE A 138 -0.81 -10.52 11.17
C PHE A 138 -1.96 -9.52 11.12
N ASN A 139 -2.73 -9.51 10.02
CA ASN A 139 -3.84 -8.57 9.80
C ASN A 139 -3.40 -7.11 9.97
N THR A 140 -2.22 -6.77 9.46
CA THR A 140 -1.69 -5.41 9.54
C THR A 140 -2.54 -4.49 8.68
N ALA A 141 -3.11 -3.47 9.31
CA ALA A 141 -3.89 -2.45 8.62
C ALA A 141 -2.94 -1.41 8.01
N SER A 142 -2.83 -1.40 6.69
CA SER A 142 -2.02 -0.42 5.95
C SER A 142 -2.93 0.45 5.09
N VAL A 143 -2.69 1.76 5.12
CA VAL A 143 -3.50 2.74 4.40
C VAL A 143 -3.08 2.78 2.93
N ARG A 144 -4.05 2.84 2.03
CA ARG A 144 -3.82 2.96 0.60
C ARG A 144 -4.17 4.35 0.06
N SER A 145 -5.20 4.99 0.60
CA SER A 145 -5.59 6.34 0.21
C SER A 145 -6.36 7.05 1.32
N VAL A 146 -6.31 8.37 1.28
CA VAL A 146 -6.99 9.26 2.23
C VAL A 146 -7.77 10.33 1.49
N ASN A 147 -8.77 10.92 2.13
CA ASN A 147 -9.37 12.15 1.68
C ASN A 147 -8.47 13.31 2.12
N SER A 148 -7.59 13.77 1.25
CA SER A 148 -6.61 14.83 1.53
C SER A 148 -7.08 16.23 1.15
N VAL A 149 -8.39 16.43 1.03
CA VAL A 149 -8.98 17.73 0.72
C VAL A 149 -9.18 18.52 2.00
N VAL A 150 -8.62 19.74 2.04
CA VAL A 150 -8.84 20.71 3.10
C VAL A 150 -10.10 21.52 2.74
N THR A 151 -11.13 21.40 3.58
CA THR A 151 -12.45 22.02 3.33
C THR A 151 -12.58 23.43 3.92
N THR A 152 -11.71 23.79 4.87
CA THR A 152 -11.71 25.13 5.46
C THR A 152 -10.96 26.11 4.57
N ASP A 153 -11.36 27.38 4.64
CA ASP A 153 -10.70 28.48 3.96
C ASP A 153 -9.28 28.67 4.53
N THR A 154 -8.32 28.03 3.92
CA THR A 154 -6.92 28.04 4.36
C THR A 154 -6.10 29.14 3.70
N LEU A 155 -6.75 30.09 3.02
CA LEU A 155 -6.11 31.33 2.58
C LEU A 155 -5.53 32.04 3.81
N GLY A 156 -4.22 32.12 3.87
CA GLY A 156 -3.51 32.73 4.98
C GLY A 156 -3.23 31.84 6.19
N VAL A 157 -3.66 30.55 6.19
CA VAL A 157 -3.23 29.60 7.23
C VAL A 157 -1.82 29.12 6.92
N PRO A 158 -0.86 29.26 7.84
CA PRO A 158 0.49 28.75 7.63
C PRO A 158 0.47 27.23 7.34
N ALA A 159 1.32 26.78 6.43
CA ALA A 159 1.46 25.36 6.09
C ALA A 159 1.67 24.46 7.33
N ALA A 160 2.34 24.96 8.34
CA ALA A 160 2.56 24.26 9.61
C ALA A 160 1.28 24.00 10.41
N ALA A 161 0.20 24.73 10.15
CA ALA A 161 -1.10 24.52 10.82
C ALA A 161 -2.01 23.54 10.08
N ILE A 162 -1.60 23.10 8.87
CA ILE A 162 -2.35 22.13 8.11
C ILE A 162 -1.88 20.74 8.52
N SER A 163 -2.82 19.91 9.01
CA SER A 163 -2.50 18.53 9.34
C SER A 163 -2.02 17.77 8.10
N THR A 164 -0.94 17.02 8.25
CA THR A 164 -0.44 16.06 7.25
C THR A 164 -0.62 14.62 7.72
N GLY A 165 -1.26 14.43 8.87
CA GLY A 165 -1.46 13.13 9.48
C GLY A 165 -2.63 12.37 8.88
N VAL A 166 -2.53 11.03 8.93
CA VAL A 166 -3.59 10.11 8.54
C VAL A 166 -4.34 9.67 9.80
N CYS A 167 -5.67 9.72 9.77
CA CYS A 167 -6.48 9.19 10.85
C CYS A 167 -6.33 7.65 10.97
N PRO A 168 -6.52 7.07 12.17
CA PRO A 168 -6.72 5.64 12.29
C PRO A 168 -7.88 5.17 11.39
N ILE A 169 -7.76 3.95 10.86
CA ILE A 169 -8.77 3.39 9.97
C ILE A 169 -10.13 3.33 10.69
N GLY A 170 -11.16 3.82 10.02
CA GLY A 170 -12.51 3.89 10.59
C GLY A 170 -12.78 5.11 11.47
N GLN A 171 -11.79 6.01 11.63
CA GLN A 171 -11.95 7.26 12.37
C GLN A 171 -11.88 8.46 11.44
N ALA A 172 -12.56 9.53 11.80
CA ALA A 172 -12.45 10.83 11.17
C ALA A 172 -12.39 11.89 12.28
N SER A 173 -11.41 12.77 12.21
CA SER A 173 -11.28 13.89 13.14
C SER A 173 -10.81 15.14 12.40
N SER A 174 -10.99 16.29 13.02
CA SER A 174 -10.54 17.58 12.45
C SER A 174 -9.02 17.73 12.36
N GLY A 175 -8.27 16.84 13.02
CA GLY A 175 -6.80 16.91 13.09
C GLY A 175 -6.07 15.95 12.14
N CYS A 176 -6.77 15.16 11.33
CA CYS A 176 -6.14 14.21 10.40
C CYS A 176 -7.03 13.92 9.20
N PHE A 177 -6.45 13.34 8.14
CA PHE A 177 -7.18 12.97 6.93
C PHE A 177 -7.82 11.58 7.06
N ALA A 178 -9.12 11.50 6.81
CA ALA A 178 -9.86 10.25 6.88
C ALA A 178 -9.39 9.25 5.82
N VAL A 179 -9.20 8.01 6.23
CA VAL A 179 -8.82 6.91 5.33
C VAL A 179 -10.00 6.58 4.41
N THR A 180 -9.79 6.63 3.10
CA THR A 180 -10.79 6.26 2.10
C THR A 180 -10.60 4.84 1.61
N ASN A 181 -9.38 4.32 1.63
CA ASN A 181 -9.11 2.96 1.22
C ASN A 181 -7.91 2.38 2.00
N ALA A 182 -7.96 1.09 2.26
CA ALA A 182 -6.90 0.33 2.91
C ALA A 182 -6.48 -0.86 2.06
N TYR A 183 -5.29 -1.40 2.27
CA TYR A 183 -4.88 -2.66 1.68
C TYR A 183 -5.71 -3.81 2.23
N GLN A 184 -5.70 -4.93 1.52
CA GLN A 184 -6.49 -6.10 1.89
C GLN A 184 -6.21 -6.58 3.31
N GLN A 185 -7.28 -6.86 4.03
CA GLN A 185 -7.24 -7.52 5.32
C GLN A 185 -6.75 -8.97 5.17
N ARG A 186 -6.55 -9.64 6.30
CA ARG A 186 -6.14 -11.04 6.32
C ARG A 186 -7.11 -11.91 5.53
N GLN A 187 -6.55 -12.73 4.66
CA GLN A 187 -7.28 -13.75 3.92
C GLN A 187 -6.66 -15.11 4.24
N MET A 188 -7.49 -16.08 4.55
CA MET A 188 -7.08 -17.47 4.81
C MET A 188 -7.79 -18.40 3.83
N GLN A 189 -7.03 -19.33 3.30
CA GLN A 189 -7.53 -20.34 2.37
C GLN A 189 -7.00 -21.70 2.77
N LEU A 190 -7.87 -22.70 2.71
CA LEU A 190 -7.53 -24.09 2.92
C LEU A 190 -8.03 -24.88 1.72
N GLY A 191 -7.22 -25.81 1.23
CA GLY A 191 -7.59 -26.60 0.07
C GLY A 191 -6.93 -27.97 0.04
N PHE A 192 -7.55 -28.84 -0.75
CA PHE A 192 -7.11 -30.21 -0.99
C PHE A 192 -7.12 -30.48 -2.49
N LYS A 193 -6.14 -31.23 -2.95
CA LYS A 193 -6.07 -31.75 -4.32
C LYS A 193 -5.79 -33.24 -4.27
N ILE A 194 -6.61 -34.03 -4.92
CA ILE A 194 -6.40 -35.45 -5.08
C ILE A 194 -5.87 -35.72 -6.50
N ALA A 195 -4.78 -36.46 -6.60
CA ALA A 195 -4.24 -36.95 -7.87
C ALA A 195 -4.18 -38.50 -7.80
N PHE A 196 -4.57 -39.15 -8.88
CA PHE A 196 -4.60 -40.59 -9.03
C PHE A 196 -4.10 -41.02 -10.40
#